data_14107dd037326c715a35dde1d2a002bd
#
_entry.id   14107dd037326c715a35dde1d2a002bd
#
_cell.length_a   1.000
_cell.length_b   1.000
_cell.length_c   1.000
_cell.angle_alpha   90.00
_cell.angle_beta   90.00
_cell.angle_gamma   90.00
#
_symmetry.space_group_name_H-M   'P 1'
#
loop_
_entity.id
_entity.type
_entity.pdbx_description
1 polymer ?
#
loop_
_entity_poly.entity_id
_entity_poly.type
_entity_poly.pdbx_seq_one_letter_code
_entity_poly.pdbx_strand_id
1 'polypeptide(L)'
;MFVSVDELNTQQAKWIDARFSLQDSGEGRRLYNESHVSGAIYWDLLKDLSDMSKKDGRHPMPEKDALTELFRRSGLELDDLIIVYDQGGSPFAPRAWWFLHYAGFQHAVIALEGFDELQAKGLPVDTLEPSPARSAVQPVWNEELYASREFVEQTVAGDTGSRLVDARSAVRFRGEVEPIDPIAGRIPGALNFDWEQLKEDGRFHADATLREQLASVVKPEEEVTVYCGSGVTAAPLYAMLKQAEYPNVRLYVGSYSDWISKEDAPVEKG
;
A
#
# COMPACT_ATOMS: atom_id res chain seq x y z
N MET A 1 -10.15 -7.20 -3.06
CA MET A 1 -8.90 -6.72 -2.45
C MET A 1 -8.97 -6.85 -0.95
N PHE A 2 -9.79 -6.06 -0.27
CA PHE A 2 -10.11 -6.29 1.15
C PHE A 2 -11.18 -7.37 1.28
N VAL A 3 -10.92 -8.39 2.08
CA VAL A 3 -11.81 -9.55 2.25
C VAL A 3 -11.81 -9.95 3.72
N SER A 4 -12.98 -10.29 4.27
CA SER A 4 -13.04 -10.91 5.59
C SER A 4 -12.47 -12.33 5.53
N VAL A 5 -11.70 -12.71 6.54
CA VAL A 5 -11.14 -14.07 6.62
C VAL A 5 -12.23 -15.16 6.73
N ASP A 6 -13.43 -14.78 7.16
CA ASP A 6 -14.58 -15.69 7.20
C ASP A 6 -15.04 -16.15 5.79
N GLU A 7 -14.66 -15.40 4.75
CA GLU A 7 -14.98 -15.70 3.34
C GLU A 7 -13.90 -16.53 2.64
N LEU A 8 -12.80 -16.88 3.34
CA LEU A 8 -11.60 -17.47 2.76
C LEU A 8 -11.33 -18.88 3.29
N ASN A 9 -10.72 -19.72 2.45
CA ASN A 9 -10.14 -20.98 2.91
C ASN A 9 -8.75 -20.71 3.53
N THR A 10 -8.73 -20.31 4.78
CA THR A 10 -7.50 -19.90 5.50
C THR A 10 -6.52 -21.05 5.75
N GLN A 11 -6.95 -22.32 5.69
CA GLN A 11 -6.09 -23.48 5.96
C GLN A 11 -5.01 -23.70 4.90
N GLN A 12 -5.23 -23.24 3.67
CA GLN A 12 -4.29 -23.38 2.56
C GLN A 12 -3.61 -22.06 2.20
N ALA A 13 -3.96 -20.99 2.90
CA ALA A 13 -3.41 -19.67 2.63
C ALA A 13 -1.96 -19.55 3.13
N LYS A 14 -1.16 -18.78 2.40
CA LYS A 14 0.08 -18.24 2.90
C LYS A 14 -0.18 -16.88 3.53
N TRP A 15 0.42 -16.66 4.69
CA TRP A 15 0.16 -15.47 5.48
C TRP A 15 1.37 -14.54 5.47
N ILE A 16 1.12 -13.24 5.31
CA ILE A 16 2.13 -12.20 5.42
C ILE A 16 1.72 -11.26 6.56
N ASP A 17 2.57 -11.14 7.56
CA ASP A 17 2.45 -10.15 8.62
C ASP A 17 3.19 -8.88 8.22
N ALA A 18 2.44 -7.81 7.99
CA ALA A 18 2.97 -6.51 7.61
C ALA A 18 2.82 -5.47 8.73
N ARG A 19 2.61 -5.89 10.00
CA ARG A 19 2.51 -4.97 11.14
C ARG A 19 3.76 -4.09 11.23
N PHE A 20 3.53 -2.79 11.40
CA PHE A 20 4.60 -1.80 11.46
C PHE A 20 4.12 -0.54 12.20
N SER A 21 5.06 0.29 12.63
CA SER A 21 4.80 1.61 13.20
C SER A 21 5.75 2.64 12.58
N LEU A 22 5.19 3.76 12.13
CA LEU A 22 6.02 4.87 11.61
C LEU A 22 6.72 5.65 12.74
N GLN A 23 6.25 5.52 13.98
CA GLN A 23 6.83 6.14 15.16
C GLN A 23 7.96 5.30 15.75
N ASP A 24 7.87 3.98 15.61
CA ASP A 24 8.88 3.02 16.10
C ASP A 24 9.07 1.88 15.09
N SER A 25 10.07 2.00 14.25
CA SER A 25 10.36 1.04 13.18
C SER A 25 10.66 -0.39 13.66
N GLY A 26 10.94 -0.58 14.96
CA GLY A 26 11.15 -1.91 15.56
C GLY A 26 9.89 -2.56 16.09
N GLU A 27 8.79 -1.82 16.22
CA GLU A 27 7.56 -2.29 16.87
C GLU A 27 6.94 -3.49 16.15
N GLY A 28 6.79 -3.42 14.83
CA GLY A 28 6.19 -4.51 14.06
C GLY A 28 6.92 -5.84 14.24
N ARG A 29 8.26 -5.83 14.19
CA ARG A 29 9.07 -7.04 14.43
C ARG A 29 8.93 -7.54 15.87
N ARG A 30 8.81 -6.67 16.87
CA ARG A 30 8.58 -7.10 18.26
C ARG A 30 7.21 -7.77 18.39
N LEU A 31 6.15 -7.15 17.87
CA LEU A 31 4.80 -7.71 17.88
C LEU A 31 4.75 -9.07 17.17
N TYR A 32 5.43 -9.20 16.03
CA TYR A 32 5.55 -10.47 15.32
C TYR A 32 6.24 -11.55 16.18
N ASN A 33 7.34 -11.22 16.84
CA ASN A 33 8.06 -12.17 17.69
C ASN A 33 7.27 -12.55 18.95
N GLU A 34 6.42 -11.66 19.44
CA GLU A 34 5.53 -11.94 20.59
C GLU A 34 4.40 -12.88 20.21
N SER A 35 3.78 -12.68 19.06
CA SER A 35 2.74 -13.55 18.51
C SER A 35 2.40 -13.14 17.07
N HIS A 36 2.18 -14.11 16.20
CA HIS A 36 1.71 -13.91 14.82
C HIS A 36 0.81 -15.07 14.38
N VAL A 37 0.06 -14.92 13.29
CA VAL A 37 -0.72 -16.02 12.70
C VAL A 37 0.23 -17.15 12.35
N SER A 38 -0.08 -18.39 12.78
CA SER A 38 0.82 -19.53 12.57
C SER A 38 1.21 -19.71 11.12
N GLY A 39 2.52 -19.74 10.88
CA GLY A 39 3.08 -19.83 9.54
C GLY A 39 3.19 -18.50 8.77
N ALA A 40 2.78 -17.39 9.36
CA ALA A 40 2.93 -16.08 8.72
C ALA A 40 4.39 -15.63 8.61
N ILE A 41 4.75 -15.05 7.48
CA ILE A 41 6.08 -14.49 7.23
C ILE A 41 6.02 -12.98 7.45
N TYR A 42 6.98 -12.45 8.21
CA TYR A 42 7.05 -11.01 8.46
C TYR A 42 7.68 -10.26 7.28
N TRP A 43 7.01 -9.22 6.82
CA TRP A 43 7.53 -8.26 5.85
C TRP A 43 7.66 -6.87 6.48
N ASP A 44 8.88 -6.38 6.56
CA ASP A 44 9.23 -5.09 7.16
C ASP A 44 9.10 -3.96 6.12
N LEU A 45 8.41 -2.87 6.49
CA LEU A 45 8.23 -1.73 5.60
C LEU A 45 9.57 -1.16 5.09
N LEU A 46 10.58 -1.05 5.96
CA LEU A 46 11.85 -0.41 5.61
C LEU A 46 12.84 -1.37 4.95
N LYS A 47 12.82 -2.66 5.33
CA LYS A 47 13.81 -3.65 4.87
C LYS A 47 13.37 -4.40 3.64
N ASP A 48 12.06 -4.66 3.51
CA ASP A 48 11.49 -5.52 2.48
C ASP A 48 10.67 -4.74 1.45
N LEU A 49 9.97 -3.68 1.90
CA LEU A 49 9.02 -2.93 1.09
C LEU A 49 9.50 -1.51 0.75
N SER A 50 10.76 -1.19 1.04
CA SER A 50 11.41 0.07 0.68
C SER A 50 12.90 -0.16 0.40
N ASP A 51 13.46 0.60 -0.53
CA ASP A 51 14.91 0.63 -0.76
C ASP A 51 15.52 1.84 -0.05
N MET A 52 15.92 1.65 1.20
CA MET A 52 16.46 2.71 2.04
C MET A 52 17.89 3.15 1.62
N SER A 53 18.48 2.54 0.61
CA SER A 53 19.75 3.00 0.02
C SER A 53 19.56 4.17 -0.95
N LYS A 54 18.35 4.32 -1.50
CA LYS A 54 17.96 5.42 -2.39
C LYS A 54 17.70 6.70 -1.59
N LYS A 55 17.83 7.83 -2.26
CA LYS A 55 17.53 9.16 -1.68
C LYS A 55 16.25 9.79 -2.22
N ASP A 56 15.53 9.08 -3.04
CA ASP A 56 14.35 9.53 -3.75
C ASP A 56 13.10 9.28 -2.88
N GLY A 57 12.88 10.17 -1.92
CA GLY A 57 11.75 10.06 -1.00
C GLY A 57 12.04 9.26 0.27
N ARG A 58 11.00 9.07 1.10
CA ARG A 58 11.13 8.44 2.44
C ARG A 58 11.01 6.91 2.43
N HIS A 59 10.25 6.37 1.48
CA HIS A 59 10.06 4.91 1.31
C HIS A 59 10.18 4.57 -0.19
N PRO A 60 11.39 4.69 -0.77
CA PRO A 60 11.60 4.48 -2.20
C PRO A 60 11.24 3.06 -2.61
N MET A 61 10.77 2.93 -3.85
CA MET A 61 10.42 1.61 -4.40
C MET A 61 11.64 0.70 -4.48
N PRO A 62 11.54 -0.55 -3.97
CA PRO A 62 12.58 -1.56 -4.16
C PRO A 62 12.75 -1.92 -5.64
N GLU A 63 13.95 -2.36 -6.01
CA GLU A 63 14.19 -2.93 -7.33
C GLU A 63 13.41 -4.25 -7.51
N LYS A 64 13.02 -4.55 -8.76
CA LYS A 64 12.28 -5.78 -9.09
C LYS A 64 13.01 -7.05 -8.66
N ASP A 65 14.34 -7.05 -8.74
CA ASP A 65 15.17 -8.19 -8.32
C ASP A 65 15.09 -8.39 -6.80
N ALA A 66 15.08 -7.31 -6.02
CA ALA A 66 14.92 -7.38 -4.56
C ALA A 66 13.53 -7.89 -4.17
N LEU A 67 12.48 -7.43 -4.83
CA LEU A 67 11.11 -7.93 -4.63
C LEU A 67 10.99 -9.40 -5.05
N THR A 68 11.59 -9.79 -6.17
CA THR A 68 11.63 -11.20 -6.63
C THR A 68 12.30 -12.08 -5.58
N GLU A 69 13.40 -11.59 -5.01
CA GLU A 69 14.10 -12.30 -3.94
C GLU A 69 13.25 -12.43 -2.66
N LEU A 70 12.52 -11.34 -2.29
CA LEU A 70 11.56 -11.36 -1.19
C LEU A 70 10.51 -12.46 -1.39
N PHE A 71 9.88 -12.51 -2.57
CA PHE A 71 8.85 -13.51 -2.86
C PHE A 71 9.40 -14.94 -2.83
N ARG A 72 10.59 -15.17 -3.40
CA ARG A 72 11.25 -16.47 -3.42
C ARG A 72 11.62 -16.97 -2.02
N ARG A 73 12.23 -16.13 -1.19
CA ARG A 73 12.58 -16.53 0.18
C ARG A 73 11.35 -16.70 1.08
N SER A 74 10.25 -16.03 0.75
CA SER A 74 8.93 -16.21 1.37
C SER A 74 8.21 -17.47 0.87
N GLY A 75 8.79 -18.22 -0.08
CA GLY A 75 8.21 -19.45 -0.61
C GLY A 75 6.92 -19.24 -1.40
N LEU A 76 6.69 -18.05 -1.97
CA LEU A 76 5.45 -17.71 -2.67
C LEU A 76 5.48 -18.20 -4.12
N GLU A 77 4.33 -18.68 -4.61
CA GLU A 77 4.06 -19.01 -6.01
C GLU A 77 2.86 -18.20 -6.51
N LEU A 78 2.78 -17.93 -7.83
CA LEU A 78 1.77 -17.02 -8.40
C LEU A 78 0.32 -17.45 -8.13
N ASP A 79 0.07 -18.76 -8.01
CA ASP A 79 -1.26 -19.33 -7.78
C ASP A 79 -1.63 -19.47 -6.29
N ASP A 80 -0.74 -19.07 -5.37
CA ASP A 80 -1.03 -19.14 -3.94
C ASP A 80 -2.14 -18.17 -3.54
N LEU A 81 -3.04 -18.63 -2.66
CA LEU A 81 -3.86 -17.72 -1.87
C LEU A 81 -2.96 -17.07 -0.81
N ILE A 82 -2.73 -15.77 -0.94
CA ILE A 82 -1.90 -15.00 -0.02
C ILE A 82 -2.78 -14.02 0.75
N ILE A 83 -2.76 -14.10 2.07
CA ILE A 83 -3.50 -13.18 2.94
C ILE A 83 -2.48 -12.29 3.65
N VAL A 84 -2.59 -10.99 3.42
CA VAL A 84 -1.75 -9.98 4.06
C VAL A 84 -2.55 -9.30 5.17
N TYR A 85 -1.99 -9.19 6.36
CA TYR A 85 -2.60 -8.51 7.49
C TYR A 85 -1.63 -7.53 8.16
N ASP A 86 -2.18 -6.60 8.92
CA ASP A 86 -1.46 -5.71 9.82
C ASP A 86 -2.22 -5.55 11.17
N GLN A 87 -2.13 -4.39 11.81
CA GLN A 87 -2.85 -4.10 13.04
C GLN A 87 -4.38 -3.94 12.85
N GLY A 88 -4.84 -3.86 11.59
CA GLY A 88 -6.20 -3.52 11.20
C GLY A 88 -6.39 -2.01 10.98
N GLY A 89 -7.03 -1.64 9.87
CA GLY A 89 -7.20 -0.24 9.50
C GLY A 89 -5.90 0.54 9.26
N SER A 90 -4.78 -0.16 9.12
CA SER A 90 -3.45 0.41 8.90
C SER A 90 -3.04 0.31 7.42
N PRO A 91 -2.06 1.09 6.96
CA PRO A 91 -1.72 1.14 5.54
C PRO A 91 -0.66 0.12 5.12
N PHE A 92 -0.16 -0.71 6.03
CA PHE A 92 1.01 -1.54 5.80
C PHE A 92 0.66 -2.82 5.03
N ALA A 93 -0.44 -3.49 5.39
CA ALA A 93 -0.95 -4.62 4.63
C ALA A 93 -1.36 -4.21 3.19
N PRO A 94 -2.08 -3.10 2.95
CA PRO A 94 -2.32 -2.59 1.61
C PRO A 94 -1.04 -2.32 0.81
N ARG A 95 0.03 -1.79 1.43
CA ARG A 95 1.29 -1.56 0.73
C ARG A 95 1.97 -2.88 0.35
N ALA A 96 2.04 -3.84 1.24
CA ALA A 96 2.60 -5.17 0.96
C ALA A 96 1.78 -5.89 -0.14
N TRP A 97 0.46 -5.84 -0.04
CA TRP A 97 -0.44 -6.37 -1.05
C TRP A 97 -0.24 -5.72 -2.42
N TRP A 98 -0.01 -4.40 -2.48
CA TRP A 98 0.20 -3.73 -3.75
C TRP A 98 1.41 -4.27 -4.50
N PHE A 99 2.52 -4.58 -3.82
CA PHE A 99 3.69 -5.20 -4.45
C PHE A 99 3.39 -6.60 -4.99
N LEU A 100 2.58 -7.39 -4.28
CA LEU A 100 2.11 -8.69 -4.78
C LEU A 100 1.25 -8.51 -6.03
N HIS A 101 0.30 -7.59 -5.98
CA HIS A 101 -0.58 -7.30 -7.11
C HIS A 101 0.20 -6.79 -8.34
N TYR A 102 1.16 -5.88 -8.12
CA TYR A 102 2.07 -5.39 -9.16
C TYR A 102 2.91 -6.52 -9.77
N ALA A 103 3.30 -7.50 -8.98
CA ALA A 103 4.11 -8.66 -9.39
C ALA A 103 3.29 -9.82 -10.01
N GLY A 104 1.96 -9.68 -10.11
CA GLY A 104 1.10 -10.64 -10.79
C GLY A 104 0.49 -11.74 -9.91
N PHE A 105 0.55 -11.63 -8.59
CA PHE A 105 -0.12 -12.57 -7.66
C PHE A 105 -1.63 -12.29 -7.62
N GLN A 106 -2.38 -13.01 -8.45
CA GLN A 106 -3.82 -12.77 -8.68
C GLN A 106 -4.70 -13.09 -7.45
N HIS A 107 -4.24 -13.98 -6.57
CA HIS A 107 -4.99 -14.46 -5.40
C HIS A 107 -4.49 -13.84 -4.09
N ALA A 108 -3.72 -12.77 -4.17
CA ALA A 108 -3.34 -12.00 -2.98
C ALA A 108 -4.51 -11.10 -2.53
N VAL A 109 -4.80 -11.12 -1.22
CA VAL A 109 -5.86 -10.32 -0.59
C VAL A 109 -5.35 -9.64 0.68
N ILE A 110 -6.06 -8.59 1.09
CA ILE A 110 -5.84 -7.88 2.35
C ILE A 110 -6.92 -8.34 3.32
N ALA A 111 -6.54 -8.84 4.50
CA ALA A 111 -7.50 -9.12 5.55
C ALA A 111 -8.16 -7.81 6.03
N LEU A 112 -9.48 -7.80 6.16
CA LEU A 112 -10.20 -6.70 6.81
C LEU A 112 -9.88 -6.66 8.30
N GLU A 113 -9.67 -7.84 8.89
CA GLU A 113 -9.33 -8.00 10.30
C GLU A 113 -7.85 -7.70 10.55
N GLY A 114 -7.58 -6.97 11.63
CA GLY A 114 -6.25 -6.85 12.19
C GLY A 114 -5.86 -8.08 13.01
N PHE A 115 -4.58 -8.17 13.40
CA PHE A 115 -4.05 -9.34 14.11
C PHE A 115 -4.89 -9.74 15.35
N ASP A 116 -5.27 -8.78 16.18
CA ASP A 116 -6.04 -9.05 17.40
C ASP A 116 -7.40 -9.68 17.09
N GLU A 117 -8.02 -9.25 15.99
CA GLU A 117 -9.31 -9.79 15.54
C GLU A 117 -9.15 -11.17 14.92
N LEU A 118 -8.09 -11.40 14.14
CA LEU A 118 -7.74 -12.72 13.61
C LEU A 118 -7.58 -13.73 14.75
N GLN A 119 -6.86 -13.35 15.82
CA GLN A 119 -6.70 -14.15 17.02
C GLN A 119 -8.05 -14.37 17.73
N ALA A 120 -8.86 -13.34 17.88
CA ALA A 120 -10.19 -13.43 18.52
C ALA A 120 -11.15 -14.33 17.71
N LYS A 121 -11.01 -14.42 16.41
CA LYS A 121 -11.73 -15.34 15.51
C LYS A 121 -11.22 -16.79 15.62
N GLY A 122 -10.16 -17.03 16.39
CA GLY A 122 -9.63 -18.38 16.65
C GLY A 122 -8.62 -18.86 15.62
N LEU A 123 -8.02 -17.99 14.80
CA LEU A 123 -6.91 -18.39 13.95
C LEU A 123 -5.74 -18.85 14.84
N PRO A 124 -5.04 -19.93 14.48
CA PRO A 124 -3.87 -20.39 15.21
C PRO A 124 -2.78 -19.31 15.20
N VAL A 125 -2.18 -19.10 16.37
CA VAL A 125 -1.05 -18.16 16.51
C VAL A 125 0.13 -18.89 17.16
N ASP A 126 1.34 -18.45 16.84
CA ASP A 126 2.57 -18.91 17.49
C ASP A 126 3.65 -17.83 17.47
N THR A 127 4.86 -18.20 17.92
CA THR A 127 6.05 -17.32 17.99
C THR A 127 7.19 -17.83 17.11
N LEU A 128 6.95 -18.94 16.37
CA LEU A 128 7.98 -19.58 15.57
C LEU A 128 8.05 -18.95 14.19
N GLU A 129 9.15 -18.29 13.88
CA GLU A 129 9.38 -17.76 12.55
C GLU A 129 9.49 -18.91 11.53
N PRO A 130 8.60 -18.97 10.54
CA PRO A 130 8.62 -20.05 9.56
C PRO A 130 9.84 -19.94 8.66
N SER A 131 10.33 -21.10 8.20
CA SER A 131 11.41 -21.19 7.21
C SER A 131 10.91 -21.97 5.99
N PRO A 132 10.10 -21.33 5.11
CA PRO A 132 9.57 -22.01 3.94
C PRO A 132 10.70 -22.40 2.97
N ALA A 133 10.45 -23.46 2.20
CA ALA A 133 11.30 -23.76 1.07
C ALA A 133 11.27 -22.60 0.08
N ARG A 134 12.45 -22.18 -0.38
CA ARG A 134 12.58 -21.12 -1.37
C ARG A 134 11.86 -21.49 -2.66
N SER A 135 11.00 -20.64 -3.17
CA SER A 135 10.32 -20.84 -4.43
C SER A 135 11.16 -20.46 -5.64
N ALA A 136 10.68 -20.83 -6.83
CA ALA A 136 11.28 -20.44 -8.11
C ALA A 136 10.43 -19.41 -8.86
N VAL A 137 9.56 -18.71 -8.15
CA VAL A 137 8.60 -17.77 -8.74
C VAL A 137 9.26 -16.76 -9.68
N GLN A 138 8.63 -16.54 -10.81
CA GLN A 138 8.99 -15.52 -11.79
C GLN A 138 7.82 -14.51 -11.84
N PRO A 139 7.95 -13.33 -11.23
CA PRO A 139 6.91 -12.32 -11.25
C PRO A 139 6.52 -11.89 -12.67
N VAL A 140 5.24 -11.59 -12.85
CA VAL A 140 4.69 -11.01 -14.08
C VAL A 140 4.29 -9.56 -13.79
N TRP A 141 5.26 -8.67 -13.97
CA TRP A 141 5.11 -7.26 -13.60
C TRP A 141 4.05 -6.56 -14.47
N ASN A 142 3.10 -5.88 -13.84
CA ASN A 142 2.10 -5.07 -14.52
C ASN A 142 2.44 -3.59 -14.37
N GLU A 143 3.17 -3.04 -15.35
CA GLU A 143 3.62 -1.64 -15.35
C GLU A 143 2.47 -0.62 -15.38
N GLU A 144 1.27 -1.03 -15.78
CA GLU A 144 0.10 -0.15 -15.79
C GLU A 144 -0.41 0.19 -14.38
N LEU A 145 0.05 -0.55 -13.36
CA LEU A 145 -0.33 -0.28 -11.97
C LEU A 145 0.62 0.71 -11.28
N TYR A 146 1.78 0.96 -11.87
CA TYR A 146 2.82 1.82 -11.33
C TYR A 146 2.88 3.15 -12.08
N ALA A 147 2.98 4.25 -11.34
CA ALA A 147 3.34 5.56 -11.87
C ALA A 147 4.77 5.89 -11.45
N SER A 148 5.65 6.06 -12.44
CA SER A 148 6.98 6.61 -12.19
C SER A 148 6.91 8.13 -11.94
N ARG A 149 8.01 8.70 -11.47
CA ARG A 149 8.13 10.15 -11.36
C ARG A 149 7.92 10.85 -12.70
N GLU A 150 8.52 10.32 -13.76
CA GLU A 150 8.41 10.86 -15.14
C GLU A 150 6.96 10.84 -15.61
N PHE A 151 6.20 9.79 -15.29
CA PHE A 151 4.76 9.74 -15.59
C PHE A 151 4.00 10.85 -14.87
N VAL A 152 4.33 11.12 -13.59
CA VAL A 152 3.70 12.19 -12.82
C VAL A 152 4.10 13.57 -13.34
N GLU A 153 5.37 13.77 -13.75
CA GLU A 153 5.83 15.01 -14.41
C GLU A 153 5.05 15.27 -15.70
N GLN A 154 4.84 14.26 -16.53
CA GLN A 154 4.01 14.34 -17.73
C GLN A 154 2.54 14.65 -17.40
N THR A 155 2.02 14.07 -16.32
CA THR A 155 0.66 14.36 -15.85
C THR A 155 0.50 15.82 -15.44
N VAL A 156 1.45 16.37 -14.70
CA VAL A 156 1.47 17.80 -14.32
C VAL A 156 1.61 18.71 -15.53
N ALA A 157 2.34 18.29 -16.55
CA ALA A 157 2.46 19.01 -17.81
C ALA A 157 1.19 18.96 -18.68
N GLY A 158 0.25 18.06 -18.37
CA GLY A 158 -0.98 17.87 -19.15
C GLY A 158 -0.84 16.88 -20.32
N ASP A 159 0.25 16.13 -20.36
CA ASP A 159 0.57 15.18 -21.45
C ASP A 159 -0.09 13.80 -21.25
N THR A 160 -0.67 13.56 -20.06
CA THR A 160 -1.46 12.36 -19.76
C THR A 160 -2.90 12.72 -19.43
N GLY A 161 -3.82 11.77 -19.53
CA GLY A 161 -5.22 11.93 -19.08
C GLY A 161 -5.43 11.67 -17.59
N SER A 162 -4.39 11.31 -16.85
CA SER A 162 -4.50 10.84 -15.47
C SER A 162 -4.80 11.96 -14.48
N ARG A 163 -5.69 11.67 -13.51
CA ARG A 163 -6.00 12.56 -12.38
C ARG A 163 -5.13 12.19 -11.19
N LEU A 164 -4.37 13.15 -10.68
CA LEU A 164 -3.60 12.96 -9.44
C LEU A 164 -4.53 13.07 -8.22
N VAL A 165 -4.46 12.12 -7.30
CA VAL A 165 -5.22 12.13 -6.04
C VAL A 165 -4.25 11.97 -4.87
N ASP A 166 -4.21 12.98 -4.02
CA ASP A 166 -3.41 13.00 -2.79
C ASP A 166 -4.19 12.38 -1.63
N ALA A 167 -3.66 11.29 -1.06
CA ALA A 167 -4.27 10.58 0.05
C ALA A 167 -3.92 11.17 1.43
N ARG A 168 -3.18 12.28 1.51
CA ARG A 168 -2.86 12.95 2.77
C ARG A 168 -4.06 13.73 3.32
N SER A 169 -4.00 14.06 4.61
CA SER A 169 -5.00 14.94 5.22
C SER A 169 -5.10 16.30 4.49
N ALA A 170 -6.30 16.87 4.50
CA ALA A 170 -6.62 18.10 3.78
C ALA A 170 -5.73 19.28 4.20
N VAL A 171 -5.33 19.36 5.47
CA VAL A 171 -4.41 20.43 5.96
C VAL A 171 -3.01 20.29 5.39
N ARG A 172 -2.52 19.06 5.18
CA ARG A 172 -1.23 18.81 4.51
C ARG A 172 -1.33 19.10 3.02
N PHE A 173 -2.40 18.66 2.39
CA PHE A 173 -2.68 18.91 0.97
C PHE A 173 -2.70 20.41 0.64
N ARG A 174 -3.36 21.23 1.46
CA ARG A 174 -3.40 22.69 1.28
C ARG A 174 -2.08 23.38 1.65
N GLY A 175 -1.12 22.67 2.24
CA GLY A 175 0.15 23.22 2.67
C GLY A 175 0.06 24.13 3.90
N GLU A 176 -0.99 23.99 4.69
CA GLU A 176 -1.17 24.72 5.97
C GLU A 176 -0.30 24.15 7.08
N VAL A 177 -0.13 22.83 7.08
CA VAL A 177 0.70 22.09 8.04
C VAL A 177 1.48 21.01 7.30
N GLU A 178 2.78 20.91 7.55
CA GLU A 178 3.60 19.78 7.07
C GLU A 178 4.60 19.38 8.17
N PRO A 179 4.28 18.34 8.96
CA PRO A 179 5.12 17.93 10.09
C PRO A 179 6.26 16.98 9.70
N ILE A 180 6.31 16.50 8.46
CA ILE A 180 7.19 15.40 8.07
C ILE A 180 8.12 15.81 6.93
N ASP A 181 7.56 16.37 5.86
CA ASP A 181 8.31 16.73 4.65
C ASP A 181 8.85 18.17 4.73
N PRO A 182 10.03 18.49 4.14
CA PRO A 182 10.63 19.81 4.26
C PRO A 182 9.87 20.94 3.53
N ILE A 183 9.01 20.60 2.59
CA ILE A 183 8.24 21.54 1.78
C ILE A 183 6.75 21.26 1.95
N ALA A 184 5.98 22.25 2.41
CA ALA A 184 4.53 22.13 2.52
C ALA A 184 3.84 22.41 1.19
N GLY A 185 2.77 21.67 0.90
CA GLY A 185 1.97 21.79 -0.32
C GLY A 185 1.69 20.44 -0.97
N ARG A 186 1.35 20.45 -2.25
CA ARG A 186 0.97 19.27 -3.06
C ARG A 186 1.59 19.28 -4.44
N ILE A 187 1.50 18.16 -5.15
CA ILE A 187 1.80 18.10 -6.59
C ILE A 187 0.74 18.94 -7.32
N PRO A 188 1.14 19.85 -8.24
CA PRO A 188 0.19 20.74 -8.92
C PRO A 188 -0.93 20.00 -9.63
N GLY A 189 -2.14 20.55 -9.54
CA GLY A 189 -3.34 20.00 -10.18
C GLY A 189 -3.92 18.76 -9.50
N ALA A 190 -3.37 18.31 -8.37
CA ALA A 190 -3.88 17.17 -7.64
C ALA A 190 -5.22 17.48 -6.95
N LEU A 191 -6.08 16.46 -6.89
CA LEU A 191 -7.28 16.40 -6.06
C LEU A 191 -6.91 15.81 -4.69
N ASN A 192 -7.79 15.91 -3.70
CA ASN A 192 -7.55 15.35 -2.36
C ASN A 192 -8.66 14.38 -1.96
N PHE A 193 -8.24 13.22 -1.47
CA PHE A 193 -9.09 12.27 -0.76
C PHE A 193 -8.29 11.71 0.41
N ASP A 194 -8.55 12.20 1.62
CA ASP A 194 -7.86 11.72 2.83
C ASP A 194 -8.17 10.23 3.05
N TRP A 195 -7.12 9.40 3.09
CA TRP A 195 -7.25 7.95 3.28
C TRP A 195 -7.97 7.55 4.56
N GLU A 196 -7.99 8.42 5.57
CA GLU A 196 -8.76 8.19 6.80
C GLU A 196 -10.27 8.09 6.55
N GLN A 197 -10.78 8.70 5.47
CA GLN A 197 -12.18 8.58 5.06
C GLN A 197 -12.56 7.18 4.54
N LEU A 198 -11.57 6.31 4.28
CA LEU A 198 -11.79 4.90 3.93
C LEU A 198 -12.20 4.04 5.12
N LYS A 199 -12.26 4.63 6.31
CA LYS A 199 -12.45 3.92 7.57
C LYS A 199 -13.70 4.38 8.30
N GLU A 200 -14.37 3.42 8.92
CA GLU A 200 -15.41 3.64 9.91
C GLU A 200 -14.99 2.91 11.19
N ASP A 201 -15.05 3.60 12.34
CA ASP A 201 -14.57 3.08 13.64
C ASP A 201 -13.14 2.49 13.59
N GLY A 202 -12.25 3.11 12.78
CA GLY A 202 -10.86 2.69 12.64
C GLY A 202 -10.63 1.49 11.70
N ARG A 203 -11.67 0.97 11.06
CA ARG A 203 -11.60 -0.18 10.15
C ARG A 203 -11.90 0.24 8.72
N PHE A 204 -11.25 -0.40 7.77
CA PHE A 204 -11.61 -0.24 6.37
C PHE A 204 -13.02 -0.78 6.12
N HIS A 205 -13.80 -0.02 5.36
CA HIS A 205 -15.09 -0.46 4.87
C HIS A 205 -15.15 -0.30 3.34
N ALA A 206 -15.80 -1.21 2.67
CA ALA A 206 -15.89 -1.27 1.20
C ALA A 206 -17.33 -1.44 0.76
N ASP A 207 -18.22 -0.58 1.22
CA ASP A 207 -19.64 -0.58 0.91
C ASP A 207 -20.01 0.37 -0.26
N ALA A 208 -21.30 0.49 -0.55
CA ALA A 208 -21.80 1.36 -1.60
C ALA A 208 -21.52 2.85 -1.32
N THR A 209 -21.47 3.26 -0.05
CA THR A 209 -21.22 4.65 0.37
C THR A 209 -19.81 5.07 -0.04
N LEU A 210 -18.82 4.17 0.12
CA LEU A 210 -17.44 4.44 -0.32
C LEU A 210 -17.38 4.73 -1.82
N ARG A 211 -18.11 3.97 -2.65
CA ARG A 211 -18.12 4.19 -4.10
C ARG A 211 -18.65 5.60 -4.44
N GLU A 212 -19.70 6.07 -3.76
CA GLU A 212 -20.23 7.41 -3.94
C GLU A 212 -19.23 8.48 -3.49
N GLN A 213 -18.56 8.29 -2.37
CA GLN A 213 -17.53 9.21 -1.88
C GLN A 213 -16.36 9.31 -2.86
N LEU A 214 -15.84 8.18 -3.34
CA LEU A 214 -14.77 8.17 -4.34
C LEU A 214 -15.20 8.85 -5.65
N ALA A 215 -16.43 8.57 -6.13
CA ALA A 215 -16.97 9.16 -7.34
C ALA A 215 -17.20 10.68 -7.24
N SER A 216 -17.28 11.24 -6.02
CA SER A 216 -17.34 12.70 -5.81
C SER A 216 -16.00 13.40 -6.09
N VAL A 217 -14.89 12.66 -6.09
CA VAL A 217 -13.53 13.19 -6.33
C VAL A 217 -13.03 12.82 -7.71
N VAL A 218 -13.15 11.55 -8.10
CA VAL A 218 -12.76 11.04 -9.43
C VAL A 218 -13.82 10.07 -9.94
N LYS A 219 -14.11 10.13 -11.24
CA LYS A 219 -15.10 9.23 -11.83
C LYS A 219 -14.47 7.87 -12.18
N PRO A 220 -15.26 6.78 -12.19
CA PRO A 220 -14.74 5.44 -12.48
C PRO A 220 -14.08 5.28 -13.85
N GLU A 221 -14.49 6.05 -14.86
CA GLU A 221 -13.93 6.04 -16.22
C GLU A 221 -12.63 6.83 -16.38
N GLU A 222 -12.25 7.67 -15.38
CA GLU A 222 -11.02 8.45 -15.44
C GLU A 222 -9.79 7.58 -15.12
N GLU A 223 -8.65 7.93 -15.69
CA GLU A 223 -7.37 7.41 -15.25
C GLU A 223 -6.97 8.11 -13.96
N VAL A 224 -6.59 7.34 -12.94
CA VAL A 224 -6.29 7.86 -11.61
C VAL A 224 -4.88 7.46 -11.19
N THR A 225 -4.11 8.43 -10.73
CA THR A 225 -2.81 8.19 -10.10
C THR A 225 -2.87 8.65 -8.65
N VAL A 226 -2.82 7.70 -7.72
CA VAL A 226 -2.84 8.00 -6.28
C VAL A 226 -1.44 8.17 -5.73
N TYR A 227 -1.28 9.10 -4.81
CA TYR A 227 -0.05 9.32 -4.06
C TYR A 227 -0.36 9.80 -2.64
N CYS A 228 0.63 9.84 -1.78
CA CYS A 228 0.54 10.46 -0.45
C CYS A 228 1.85 11.16 -0.07
N GLY A 229 2.33 11.02 1.15
CA GLY A 229 3.65 11.52 1.55
C GLY A 229 4.80 10.64 1.05
N SER A 230 4.65 9.31 1.08
CA SER A 230 5.71 8.34 0.75
C SER A 230 5.19 6.98 0.25
N GLY A 231 4.00 6.95 -0.35
CA GLY A 231 3.41 5.76 -0.97
C GLY A 231 2.88 4.71 0.01
N VAL A 232 2.87 5.00 1.32
CA VAL A 232 2.35 4.08 2.33
C VAL A 232 0.84 4.25 2.46
N THR A 233 0.35 5.45 2.80
CA THR A 233 -1.07 5.72 2.99
C THR A 233 -1.86 5.89 1.68
N ALA A 234 -1.19 5.96 0.53
CA ALA A 234 -1.84 5.89 -0.78
C ALA A 234 -2.24 4.46 -1.18
N ALA A 235 -1.57 3.44 -0.63
CA ALA A 235 -1.85 2.05 -0.97
C ALA A 235 -3.28 1.60 -0.59
N PRO A 236 -3.83 1.93 0.61
CA PRO A 236 -5.24 1.64 0.89
C PRO A 236 -6.20 2.38 -0.05
N LEU A 237 -5.94 3.63 -0.42
CA LEU A 237 -6.78 4.34 -1.40
C LEU A 237 -6.73 3.64 -2.77
N TYR A 238 -5.54 3.24 -3.24
CA TYR A 238 -5.41 2.43 -4.45
C TYR A 238 -6.26 1.15 -4.36
N ALA A 239 -6.12 0.37 -3.29
CA ALA A 239 -6.84 -0.88 -3.11
C ALA A 239 -8.36 -0.68 -3.08
N MET A 240 -8.85 0.40 -2.45
CA MET A 240 -10.27 0.73 -2.40
C MET A 240 -10.82 1.19 -3.75
N LEU A 241 -10.07 1.97 -4.53
CA LEU A 241 -10.46 2.30 -5.90
C LEU A 241 -10.59 1.02 -6.75
N LYS A 242 -9.62 0.11 -6.65
CA LYS A 242 -9.71 -1.19 -7.34
C LYS A 242 -10.90 -2.03 -6.86
N GLN A 243 -11.22 -2.02 -5.56
CA GLN A 243 -12.40 -2.68 -4.99
C GLN A 243 -13.72 -2.05 -5.48
N ALA A 244 -13.73 -0.73 -5.68
CA ALA A 244 -14.84 0.02 -6.26
C ALA A 244 -14.91 -0.10 -7.80
N GLU A 245 -14.09 -1.01 -8.39
CA GLU A 245 -14.06 -1.33 -9.83
C GLU A 245 -13.57 -0.20 -10.74
N TYR A 246 -12.69 0.67 -10.23
CA TYR A 246 -11.96 1.61 -11.07
C TYR A 246 -10.92 0.84 -11.90
N PRO A 247 -11.02 0.81 -13.24
CA PRO A 247 -10.13 -0.03 -14.05
C PRO A 247 -8.71 0.53 -14.11
N ASN A 248 -8.56 1.85 -14.24
CA ASN A 248 -7.32 2.53 -14.60
C ASN A 248 -6.75 3.28 -13.39
N VAL A 249 -6.17 2.57 -12.43
CA VAL A 249 -5.56 3.15 -11.22
C VAL A 249 -4.07 2.81 -11.17
N ARG A 250 -3.25 3.82 -10.98
CA ARG A 250 -1.79 3.72 -10.75
C ARG A 250 -1.44 4.17 -9.33
N LEU A 251 -0.40 3.60 -8.77
CA LEU A 251 0.20 4.07 -7.53
C LEU A 251 1.55 4.74 -7.83
N TYR A 252 1.70 6.01 -7.45
CA TYR A 252 2.99 6.66 -7.39
C TYR A 252 3.66 6.35 -6.05
N VAL A 253 4.47 5.30 -6.03
CA VAL A 253 5.10 4.77 -4.81
C VAL A 253 6.02 5.79 -4.13
N GLY A 254 6.82 6.55 -4.88
CA GLY A 254 7.69 7.60 -4.37
C GLY A 254 6.94 8.76 -3.70
N SER A 255 5.75 9.09 -4.24
CA SER A 255 4.83 10.08 -3.68
C SER A 255 5.43 11.49 -3.52
N TYR A 256 4.83 12.30 -2.62
CA TYR A 256 5.23 13.68 -2.43
C TYR A 256 6.69 13.85 -1.98
N SER A 257 7.20 12.95 -1.12
CA SER A 257 8.59 13.01 -0.66
C SER A 257 9.60 12.77 -1.80
N ASP A 258 9.28 11.91 -2.75
CA ASP A 258 10.07 11.76 -3.98
C ASP A 258 9.88 12.96 -4.89
N TRP A 259 8.66 13.46 -5.08
CA TRP A 259 8.39 14.64 -5.90
C TRP A 259 9.27 15.82 -5.53
N ILE A 260 9.32 16.17 -4.24
CA ILE A 260 10.09 17.29 -3.72
C ILE A 260 11.58 17.00 -3.51
N SER A 261 12.05 15.79 -3.81
CA SER A 261 13.49 15.47 -3.70
C SER A 261 14.33 16.13 -4.80
N LYS A 262 13.71 16.54 -5.90
CA LYS A 262 14.36 17.35 -6.94
C LYS A 262 14.20 18.83 -6.64
N GLU A 263 15.29 19.57 -6.87
CA GLU A 263 15.46 20.98 -6.53
C GLU A 263 14.39 21.73 -7.34
N ASP A 264 13.86 22.02 -8.07
CA ASP A 264 12.86 22.82 -8.80
C ASP A 264 11.49 22.15 -9.02
N ALA A 265 11.15 21.13 -8.25
CA ALA A 265 9.84 20.52 -8.37
C ALA A 265 8.72 21.51 -8.04
N PRO A 266 7.76 21.77 -8.94
CA PRO A 266 6.70 22.72 -8.68
C PRO A 266 5.79 22.20 -7.56
N VAL A 267 5.37 23.12 -6.67
CA VAL A 267 4.50 22.83 -5.53
C VAL A 267 3.35 23.81 -5.51
N GLU A 268 2.15 23.31 -5.30
CA GLU A 268 0.92 24.11 -5.18
C GLU A 268 0.46 24.16 -3.73
N LYS A 269 -0.16 25.27 -3.32
CA LYS A 269 -0.74 25.53 -1.99
C LYS A 269 -2.12 26.17 -2.13
N GLY A 270 -2.90 26.09 -1.03
CA GLY A 270 -4.22 26.70 -0.94
C GLY A 270 -5.38 25.78 -1.20
#